data_f79f9a2cdc78a6ab82260c5ec491dcb8
#
_entry.id   f79f9a2cdc78a6ab82260c5ec491dcb8
#
_cell.length_a   1.000
_cell.length_b   1.000
_cell.length_c   1.000
_cell.angle_alpha   90.00
_cell.angle_beta   90.00
_cell.angle_gamma   90.00
#
_symmetry.space_group_name_H-M   'P 1'
#
loop_
_entity.id
_entity.type
_entity.pdbx_description
1 polymer ?
#
loop_
_entity_poly.entity_id
_entity_poly.type
_entity_poly.pdbx_seq_one_letter_code
_entity_poly.pdbx_strand_id
1 'polypeptide(L)'
;MKLLLVLSLIFNLQNNNMSDNQKEIVLGGGCFWCVEAVFDGIKGVEDITSGYSGGKIKNPSYKEVSRSLTNHAEVCKITYNNEIISLENILEIFFLSHDPTTLNRQGNDVGKHYRSIIFFSNKEEEKNILEYIKKIDSSLFDNQIVTEVAKFEAFYLAEEYHQDYFKLNEDQPYCKFVISPKVNKARKQLFKYY
;
A
#
# COMPACT_ATOMS: atom_id res chain seq x y z
N MET A 1 48.30 -20.93 -33.49
CA MET A 1 48.22 -19.95 -32.41
C MET A 1 46.75 -19.47 -32.38
N LYS A 2 45.90 -20.05 -31.51
CA LYS A 2 44.47 -19.75 -31.40
C LYS A 2 44.29 -18.71 -30.28
N LEU A 3 43.81 -17.55 -30.64
CA LEU A 3 43.49 -16.46 -29.73
C LEU A 3 42.12 -16.74 -29.09
N LEU A 4 42.09 -17.08 -27.81
CA LEU A 4 40.86 -17.17 -27.00
C LEU A 4 40.42 -15.78 -26.60
N LEU A 5 39.32 -15.33 -27.18
CA LEU A 5 38.59 -14.14 -26.69
C LEU A 5 37.76 -14.55 -25.45
N VAL A 6 38.17 -14.08 -24.28
CA VAL A 6 37.37 -14.20 -23.06
C VAL A 6 36.43 -13.02 -23.03
N LEU A 7 35.14 -13.23 -23.34
CA LEU A 7 34.07 -12.29 -23.08
C LEU A 7 33.76 -12.31 -21.60
N SER A 8 34.20 -11.29 -20.87
CA SER A 8 33.75 -11.03 -19.50
C SER A 8 32.35 -10.41 -19.55
N LEU A 9 31.33 -11.22 -19.25
CA LEU A 9 29.99 -10.71 -18.92
C LEU A 9 30.07 -9.95 -17.59
N ILE A 10 30.07 -8.64 -17.68
CA ILE A 10 29.86 -7.77 -16.50
C ILE A 10 28.36 -7.83 -16.19
N PHE A 11 28.01 -8.66 -15.21
CA PHE A 11 26.68 -8.64 -14.59
C PHE A 11 26.61 -7.34 -13.77
N ASN A 12 26.00 -6.30 -14.32
CA ASN A 12 25.60 -5.13 -13.56
C ASN A 12 24.49 -5.55 -12.58
N LEU A 13 24.87 -5.90 -11.35
CA LEU A 13 23.99 -5.88 -10.21
C LEU A 13 23.60 -4.39 -9.98
N GLN A 14 22.46 -3.99 -10.49
CA GLN A 14 21.83 -2.76 -10.05
C GLN A 14 21.43 -2.96 -8.58
N ASN A 15 22.33 -2.59 -7.67
CA ASN A 15 21.95 -2.30 -6.31
C ASN A 15 21.04 -1.07 -6.38
N ASN A 16 19.73 -1.30 -6.24
CA ASN A 16 18.79 -0.23 -5.92
C ASN A 16 19.11 0.25 -4.49
N ASN A 17 20.16 1.07 -4.36
CA ASN A 17 20.37 1.82 -3.14
C ASN A 17 19.28 2.89 -3.09
N MET A 18 18.28 2.69 -2.23
CA MET A 18 17.35 3.75 -1.85
C MET A 18 18.18 4.96 -1.39
N SER A 19 17.82 6.16 -1.82
CA SER A 19 18.44 7.36 -1.30
C SER A 19 18.11 7.51 0.19
N ASP A 20 18.96 8.18 0.97
CA ASP A 20 18.76 8.38 2.42
C ASP A 20 17.38 8.98 2.74
N ASN A 21 16.80 9.70 1.78
CA ASN A 21 15.52 10.39 1.89
C ASN A 21 14.32 9.55 1.42
N GLN A 22 14.56 8.39 0.80
CA GLN A 22 13.50 7.46 0.43
C GLN A 22 13.12 6.56 1.60
N LYS A 23 11.81 6.44 1.83
CA LYS A 23 11.22 5.53 2.82
C LYS A 23 10.14 4.69 2.16
N GLU A 24 9.88 3.53 2.75
CA GLU A 24 8.81 2.64 2.31
C GLU A 24 7.86 2.36 3.47
N ILE A 25 6.57 2.24 3.17
CA ILE A 25 5.55 1.72 4.08
C ILE A 25 4.58 0.82 3.31
N VAL A 26 4.06 -0.21 3.97
CA VAL A 26 3.09 -1.13 3.37
C VAL A 26 1.74 -1.00 4.07
N LEU A 27 0.70 -0.66 3.30
CA LEU A 27 -0.63 -0.31 3.79
C LEU A 27 -1.71 -1.15 3.10
N GLY A 28 -2.66 -1.68 3.85
CA GLY A 28 -3.86 -2.33 3.34
C GLY A 28 -5.11 -1.63 3.87
N GLY A 29 -6.00 -1.19 2.98
CA GLY A 29 -7.23 -0.43 3.31
C GLY A 29 -8.40 -0.83 2.42
N GLY A 30 -8.65 -2.13 2.25
CA GLY A 30 -9.60 -2.69 1.29
C GLY A 30 -8.94 -3.12 0.00
N CYS A 31 -9.64 -2.99 -1.14
CA CYS A 31 -9.09 -3.28 -2.45
C CYS A 31 -7.87 -2.40 -2.76
N PHE A 32 -6.73 -3.04 -3.09
CA PHE A 32 -5.47 -2.33 -3.37
C PHE A 32 -5.56 -1.37 -4.56
N TRP A 33 -6.42 -1.60 -5.57
CA TRP A 33 -6.66 -0.64 -6.65
C TRP A 33 -7.18 0.71 -6.14
N CYS A 34 -7.99 0.70 -5.05
CA CYS A 34 -8.47 1.92 -4.43
C CYS A 34 -7.34 2.65 -3.69
N VAL A 35 -6.50 1.92 -2.96
CA VAL A 35 -5.36 2.50 -2.21
C VAL A 35 -4.34 3.08 -3.20
N GLU A 36 -3.96 2.31 -4.23
CA GLU A 36 -3.08 2.75 -5.31
C GLU A 36 -3.58 4.05 -5.94
N ALA A 37 -4.85 4.09 -6.38
CA ALA A 37 -5.44 5.25 -7.05
C ALA A 37 -5.54 6.51 -6.16
N VAL A 38 -5.66 6.34 -4.84
CA VAL A 38 -5.63 7.48 -3.90
C VAL A 38 -4.23 8.03 -3.74
N PHE A 39 -3.22 7.19 -3.62
CA PHE A 39 -1.84 7.65 -3.44
C PHE A 39 -1.19 8.12 -4.74
N ASP A 40 -1.72 7.73 -5.90
CA ASP A 40 -1.25 8.21 -7.21
C ASP A 40 -1.42 9.73 -7.34
N GLY A 41 -0.32 10.41 -7.68
CA GLY A 41 -0.24 11.85 -7.83
C GLY A 41 -0.05 12.64 -6.51
N ILE A 42 0.10 12.00 -5.36
CA ILE A 42 0.47 12.66 -4.10
C ILE A 42 1.92 13.17 -4.20
N LYS A 43 2.14 14.44 -3.89
CA LYS A 43 3.48 15.03 -3.87
C LYS A 43 4.37 14.34 -2.85
N GLY A 44 5.53 13.90 -3.28
CA GLY A 44 6.49 13.17 -2.45
C GLY A 44 6.29 11.66 -2.45
N VAL A 45 5.19 11.11 -2.98
CA VAL A 45 5.07 9.70 -3.31
C VAL A 45 5.75 9.45 -4.65
N GLU A 46 6.69 8.51 -4.68
CA GLU A 46 7.56 8.25 -5.85
C GLU A 46 7.18 6.95 -6.56
N ASP A 47 6.72 5.94 -5.80
CA ASP A 47 6.26 4.67 -6.34
C ASP A 47 5.16 4.06 -5.48
N ILE A 48 4.25 3.34 -6.13
CA ILE A 48 3.18 2.60 -5.47
C ILE A 48 3.08 1.26 -6.17
N THR A 49 3.28 0.19 -5.42
CA THR A 49 3.25 -1.17 -5.94
C THR A 49 2.17 -1.97 -5.24
N SER A 50 1.20 -2.50 -5.98
CA SER A 50 0.14 -3.38 -5.46
C SER A 50 0.68 -4.80 -5.19
N GLY A 51 0.28 -5.41 -4.06
CA GLY A 51 0.79 -6.71 -3.65
C GLY A 51 0.07 -7.33 -2.47
N TYR A 52 0.73 -8.32 -1.87
CA TYR A 52 0.21 -9.12 -0.76
C TYR A 52 1.21 -9.18 0.38
N SER A 53 0.71 -9.04 1.64
CA SER A 53 1.54 -9.12 2.85
C SER A 53 0.76 -9.66 4.05
N GLY A 54 1.47 -10.11 5.10
CA GLY A 54 0.90 -10.53 6.38
C GLY A 54 0.41 -11.99 6.43
N GLY A 55 0.53 -12.75 5.35
CA GLY A 55 0.24 -14.18 5.32
C GLY A 55 1.49 -15.05 5.38
N LYS A 56 1.28 -16.37 5.45
CA LYS A 56 2.39 -17.35 5.57
C LYS A 56 2.79 -18.00 4.25
N ILE A 57 1.96 -17.93 3.22
CA ILE A 57 2.20 -18.57 1.94
C ILE A 57 3.13 -17.69 1.10
N LYS A 58 4.23 -18.25 0.63
CA LYS A 58 5.16 -17.52 -0.24
C LYS A 58 4.63 -17.46 -1.67
N ASN A 59 4.80 -16.30 -2.30
CA ASN A 59 4.37 -16.03 -3.68
C ASN A 59 2.91 -16.46 -3.93
N PRO A 60 1.94 -15.98 -3.13
CA PRO A 60 0.55 -16.34 -3.29
C PRO A 60 0.01 -15.78 -4.62
N SER A 61 -0.88 -16.51 -5.26
CA SER A 61 -1.67 -15.98 -6.38
C SER A 61 -2.87 -15.16 -5.88
N TYR A 62 -3.37 -14.24 -6.70
CA TYR A 62 -4.62 -13.52 -6.43
C TYR A 62 -5.77 -14.46 -6.08
N LYS A 63 -5.89 -15.57 -6.81
CA LYS A 63 -6.94 -16.57 -6.56
C LYS A 63 -6.89 -17.19 -5.16
N GLU A 64 -5.70 -17.38 -4.60
CA GLU A 64 -5.53 -17.91 -3.25
C GLU A 64 -5.82 -16.84 -2.19
N VAL A 65 -5.37 -15.59 -2.42
CA VAL A 65 -5.61 -14.46 -1.53
C VAL A 65 -7.08 -14.10 -1.47
N SER A 66 -7.74 -13.92 -2.62
CA SER A 66 -9.15 -13.54 -2.72
C SER A 66 -10.13 -14.57 -2.10
N ARG A 67 -9.69 -15.83 -1.99
CA ARG A 67 -10.43 -16.89 -1.28
C ARG A 67 -10.13 -16.93 0.23
N SER A 68 -9.34 -15.98 0.75
CA SER A 68 -8.90 -15.93 2.15
C SER A 68 -8.14 -17.18 2.64
N LEU A 69 -7.47 -17.91 1.72
CA LEU A 69 -6.74 -19.15 2.05
C LEU A 69 -5.33 -18.88 2.59
N THR A 70 -4.79 -17.69 2.37
CA THR A 70 -3.37 -17.36 2.63
C THR A 70 -3.16 -16.53 3.89
N ASN A 71 -4.22 -15.91 4.41
CA ASN A 71 -4.18 -14.85 5.42
C ASN A 71 -3.42 -13.56 5.00
N HIS A 72 -3.01 -13.45 3.74
CA HIS A 72 -2.51 -12.19 3.22
C HIS A 72 -3.59 -11.12 3.14
N ALA A 73 -3.19 -9.86 3.33
CA ALA A 73 -4.00 -8.72 2.92
C ALA A 73 -3.59 -8.27 1.52
N GLU A 74 -4.54 -7.69 0.78
CA GLU A 74 -4.25 -6.81 -0.34
C GLU A 74 -3.64 -5.54 0.20
N VAL A 75 -2.46 -5.18 -0.28
CA VAL A 75 -1.69 -4.03 0.21
C VAL A 75 -1.04 -3.26 -0.93
N CYS A 76 -0.74 -1.99 -0.68
CA CYS A 76 0.18 -1.21 -1.49
C CYS A 76 1.47 -0.97 -0.71
N LYS A 77 2.60 -1.21 -1.35
CA LYS A 77 3.89 -0.72 -0.90
C LYS A 77 4.09 0.68 -1.50
N ILE A 78 4.27 1.66 -0.64
CA ILE A 78 4.38 3.07 -0.99
C ILE A 78 5.81 3.50 -0.71
N THR A 79 6.52 3.93 -1.75
CA THR A 79 7.84 4.55 -1.66
C THR A 79 7.66 6.07 -1.71
N TYR A 80 8.22 6.78 -0.74
CA TYR A 80 8.04 8.22 -0.61
C TYR A 80 9.31 8.93 -0.18
N ASN A 81 9.44 10.20 -0.56
CA ASN A 81 10.51 11.09 -0.13
C ASN A 81 10.12 11.78 1.18
N ASN A 82 10.79 11.43 2.28
CA ASN A 82 10.46 11.93 3.62
C ASN A 82 10.83 13.41 3.85
N GLU A 83 11.55 14.07 2.93
CA GLU A 83 11.75 15.51 2.93
C GLU A 83 10.56 16.28 2.35
N ILE A 84 9.73 15.62 1.52
CA ILE A 84 8.56 16.22 0.86
C ILE A 84 7.29 15.87 1.60
N ILE A 85 7.13 14.60 2.01
CA ILE A 85 5.95 14.11 2.70
C ILE A 85 6.36 13.24 3.90
N SER A 86 5.84 13.55 5.08
CA SER A 86 6.15 12.80 6.31
C SER A 86 5.33 11.51 6.43
N LEU A 87 5.78 10.57 7.27
CA LEU A 87 4.98 9.40 7.65
C LEU A 87 3.61 9.81 8.21
N GLU A 88 3.54 10.86 9.04
CA GLU A 88 2.26 11.34 9.60
C GLU A 88 1.29 11.77 8.48
N ASN A 89 1.79 12.42 7.43
CA ASN A 89 0.95 12.79 6.27
C ASN A 89 0.50 11.57 5.47
N ILE A 90 1.35 10.57 5.27
CA ILE A 90 0.99 9.28 4.65
C ILE A 90 -0.15 8.61 5.45
N LEU A 91 -0.03 8.58 6.78
CA LEU A 91 -1.06 8.04 7.67
C LEU A 91 -2.36 8.85 7.61
N GLU A 92 -2.28 10.20 7.57
CA GLU A 92 -3.47 11.06 7.40
C GLU A 92 -4.22 10.71 6.11
N ILE A 93 -3.50 10.60 5.00
CA ILE A 93 -4.08 10.21 3.70
C ILE A 93 -4.74 8.83 3.79
N PHE A 94 -4.04 7.86 4.37
CA PHE A 94 -4.54 6.50 4.53
C PHE A 94 -5.85 6.45 5.33
N PHE A 95 -5.88 7.04 6.53
CA PHE A 95 -7.05 7.00 7.40
C PHE A 95 -8.24 7.82 6.89
N LEU A 96 -8.01 8.87 6.10
CA LEU A 96 -9.09 9.66 5.48
C LEU A 96 -9.60 9.06 4.17
N SER A 97 -8.90 8.09 3.58
CA SER A 97 -9.26 7.48 2.29
C SER A 97 -10.04 6.18 2.39
N HIS A 98 -10.14 5.58 3.57
CA HIS A 98 -10.89 4.35 3.81
C HIS A 98 -11.64 4.39 5.14
N ASP A 99 -12.48 3.41 5.42
CA ASP A 99 -13.13 3.23 6.72
C ASP A 99 -12.30 2.27 7.60
N PRO A 100 -11.58 2.76 8.62
CA PRO A 100 -10.75 1.92 9.45
C PRO A 100 -11.51 1.23 10.60
N THR A 101 -12.84 1.39 10.66
CA THR A 101 -13.67 0.88 11.77
C THR A 101 -14.34 -0.45 11.46
N THR A 102 -14.24 -0.96 10.23
CA THR A 102 -14.89 -2.20 9.80
C THR A 102 -13.89 -3.36 9.74
N LEU A 103 -14.11 -4.38 10.58
CA LEU A 103 -13.23 -5.54 10.65
C LEU A 103 -13.37 -6.42 9.40
N ASN A 104 -12.25 -6.73 8.74
CA ASN A 104 -12.19 -7.59 7.55
C ASN A 104 -13.14 -7.15 6.42
N ARG A 105 -13.33 -5.86 6.26
CA ARG A 105 -14.29 -5.31 5.31
C ARG A 105 -13.93 -3.89 4.93
N GLN A 106 -14.22 -3.51 3.67
CA GLN A 106 -14.16 -2.14 3.21
C GLN A 106 -15.34 -1.86 2.25
N GLY A 107 -16.40 -1.23 2.76
CA GLY A 107 -17.64 -1.04 1.99
C GLY A 107 -18.28 -2.38 1.62
N ASN A 108 -18.39 -2.68 0.32
CA ASN A 108 -18.95 -3.93 -0.19
C ASN A 108 -17.92 -5.06 -0.30
N ASP A 109 -16.64 -4.76 -0.19
CA ASP A 109 -15.57 -5.75 -0.24
C ASP A 109 -15.43 -6.44 1.12
N VAL A 110 -15.77 -7.74 1.18
CA VAL A 110 -15.80 -8.53 2.41
C VAL A 110 -14.80 -9.66 2.35
N GLY A 111 -13.93 -9.75 3.37
CA GLY A 111 -12.90 -10.79 3.48
C GLY A 111 -11.67 -10.29 4.25
N LYS A 112 -10.92 -11.23 4.85
CA LYS A 112 -9.69 -10.91 5.59
C LYS A 112 -8.62 -10.20 4.75
N HIS A 113 -8.63 -10.43 3.43
CA HIS A 113 -7.70 -9.78 2.50
C HIS A 113 -8.01 -8.30 2.30
N TYR A 114 -9.19 -7.82 2.69
CA TYR A 114 -9.58 -6.40 2.65
C TYR A 114 -9.48 -5.69 4.01
N ARG A 115 -8.83 -6.29 5.01
CA ARG A 115 -8.68 -5.67 6.32
C ARG A 115 -7.84 -4.41 6.30
N SER A 116 -8.14 -3.48 7.19
CA SER A 116 -7.27 -2.34 7.45
C SER A 116 -6.01 -2.80 8.20
N ILE A 117 -4.83 -2.54 7.63
CA ILE A 117 -3.54 -2.98 8.20
C ILE A 117 -2.40 -2.05 7.79
N ILE A 118 -1.48 -1.84 8.70
CA ILE A 118 -0.22 -1.10 8.50
C ILE A 118 0.93 -2.01 8.92
N PHE A 119 1.95 -2.14 8.07
CA PHE A 119 3.15 -2.91 8.37
C PHE A 119 4.31 -1.97 8.70
N PHE A 120 4.89 -2.13 9.89
CA PHE A 120 6.05 -1.36 10.33
C PHE A 120 7.36 -2.12 10.13
N SER A 121 8.44 -1.40 9.85
CA SER A 121 9.78 -1.97 9.60
C SER A 121 10.66 -1.98 10.86
N ASN A 122 10.43 -1.06 11.80
CA ASN A 122 11.22 -0.92 13.03
C ASN A 122 10.39 -0.39 14.19
N LYS A 123 10.95 -0.40 15.40
CA LYS A 123 10.26 -0.02 16.64
C LYS A 123 9.89 1.46 16.73
N GLU A 124 10.66 2.33 16.12
CA GLU A 124 10.35 3.77 16.08
C GLU A 124 9.13 4.02 15.20
N GLU A 125 9.09 3.39 14.03
CA GLU A 125 7.94 3.47 13.12
C GLU A 125 6.68 2.88 13.75
N GLU A 126 6.77 1.70 14.43
CA GLU A 126 5.68 1.12 15.20
C GLU A 126 5.12 2.13 16.22
N LYS A 127 5.99 2.75 17.00
CA LYS A 127 5.61 3.73 18.00
C LYS A 127 4.89 4.93 17.37
N ASN A 128 5.44 5.50 16.31
CA ASN A 128 4.86 6.66 15.61
C ASN A 128 3.48 6.32 15.04
N ILE A 129 3.31 5.14 14.44
CA ILE A 129 2.02 4.66 13.92
C ILE A 129 0.99 4.53 15.04
N LEU A 130 1.35 3.87 16.16
CA LEU A 130 0.44 3.67 17.28
C LEU A 130 0.05 4.98 17.97
N GLU A 131 0.98 5.91 18.14
CA GLU A 131 0.70 7.26 18.67
C GLU A 131 -0.24 8.04 17.75
N TYR A 132 -0.03 7.96 16.43
CA TYR A 132 -0.92 8.59 15.47
C TYR A 132 -2.34 7.99 15.53
N ILE A 133 -2.47 6.66 15.49
CA ILE A 133 -3.77 5.99 15.62
C ILE A 133 -4.47 6.42 16.90
N LYS A 134 -3.81 6.39 18.05
CA LYS A 134 -4.39 6.81 19.33
C LYS A 134 -4.91 8.25 19.28
N LYS A 135 -4.17 9.16 18.63
CA LYS A 135 -4.57 10.57 18.47
C LYS A 135 -5.85 10.70 17.66
N ILE A 136 -5.95 10.01 16.50
CA ILE A 136 -7.10 10.17 15.60
C ILE A 136 -8.31 9.35 16.03
N ASP A 137 -8.10 8.19 16.66
CA ASP A 137 -9.17 7.28 17.07
C ASP A 137 -10.15 7.97 18.02
N SER A 138 -9.64 8.64 19.04
CA SER A 138 -10.48 9.38 19.98
C SER A 138 -11.11 10.66 19.41
N SER A 139 -10.51 11.27 18.37
CA SER A 139 -10.96 12.56 17.85
C SER A 139 -11.84 12.47 16.61
N LEU A 140 -11.68 11.39 15.80
CA LEU A 140 -12.34 11.25 14.50
C LEU A 140 -13.15 9.97 14.33
N PHE A 141 -12.88 8.92 15.15
CA PHE A 141 -13.44 7.59 14.96
C PHE A 141 -14.11 6.99 16.21
N ASP A 142 -14.38 7.80 17.24
CA ASP A 142 -15.08 7.39 18.46
C ASP A 142 -14.50 6.13 19.15
N ASN A 143 -13.17 5.94 19.08
CA ASN A 143 -12.43 4.77 19.55
C ASN A 143 -12.86 3.45 18.88
N GLN A 144 -13.14 3.50 17.58
CA GLN A 144 -13.61 2.32 16.80
C GLN A 144 -12.59 1.84 15.76
N ILE A 145 -11.37 2.38 15.72
CA ILE A 145 -10.35 1.94 14.77
C ILE A 145 -9.97 0.48 15.06
N VAL A 146 -10.11 -0.38 14.03
CA VAL A 146 -9.72 -1.81 14.04
C VAL A 146 -8.50 -2.11 13.18
N THR A 147 -7.78 -1.07 12.76
CA THR A 147 -6.58 -1.21 11.93
C THR A 147 -5.53 -2.06 12.64
N GLU A 148 -5.12 -3.16 12.02
CA GLU A 148 -4.02 -4.01 12.48
C GLU A 148 -2.68 -3.26 12.29
N VAL A 149 -1.79 -3.29 13.29
CA VAL A 149 -0.41 -2.80 13.17
C VAL A 149 0.50 -3.99 13.37
N ALA A 150 1.20 -4.41 12.32
CA ALA A 150 1.99 -5.63 12.31
C ALA A 150 3.42 -5.38 11.82
N LYS A 151 4.36 -6.23 12.26
CA LYS A 151 5.73 -6.17 11.77
C LYS A 151 5.78 -6.60 10.30
N PHE A 152 6.47 -5.82 9.49
CA PHE A 152 6.75 -6.18 8.10
C PHE A 152 7.70 -7.39 8.04
N GLU A 153 7.30 -8.43 7.31
CA GLU A 153 8.10 -9.64 7.11
C GLU A 153 8.43 -9.85 5.64
N ALA A 154 7.42 -9.77 4.76
CA ALA A 154 7.59 -9.98 3.33
C ALA A 154 6.47 -9.29 2.53
N PHE A 155 6.82 -8.83 1.35
CA PHE A 155 5.90 -8.33 0.33
C PHE A 155 5.98 -9.23 -0.90
N TYR A 156 4.84 -9.62 -1.42
CA TYR A 156 4.73 -10.38 -2.66
C TYR A 156 4.01 -9.53 -3.69
N LEU A 157 4.68 -9.27 -4.80
CA LEU A 157 4.14 -8.48 -5.90
C LEU A 157 2.86 -9.13 -6.44
N ALA A 158 1.80 -8.34 -6.58
CA ALA A 158 0.62 -8.79 -7.30
C ALA A 158 0.90 -8.90 -8.81
N GLU A 159 0.09 -9.68 -9.49
CA GLU A 159 0.22 -9.91 -10.92
C GLU A 159 0.17 -8.59 -11.70
N GLU A 160 0.85 -8.52 -12.82
CA GLU A 160 1.02 -7.31 -13.65
C GLU A 160 -0.30 -6.60 -13.97
N TYR A 161 -1.36 -7.36 -14.24
CA TYR A 161 -2.68 -6.80 -14.55
C TYR A 161 -3.36 -6.10 -13.35
N HIS A 162 -2.77 -6.17 -12.15
CA HIS A 162 -3.23 -5.42 -10.98
C HIS A 162 -2.50 -4.10 -10.77
N GLN A 163 -1.35 -3.89 -11.41
CA GLN A 163 -0.58 -2.66 -11.28
C GLN A 163 -1.23 -1.55 -12.12
N ASP A 164 -1.25 -0.32 -11.61
CA ASP A 164 -1.88 0.85 -12.25
C ASP A 164 -3.33 0.59 -12.71
N TYR A 165 -4.04 -0.33 -12.02
CA TYR A 165 -5.31 -0.85 -12.54
C TYR A 165 -6.33 0.25 -12.80
N PHE A 166 -6.51 1.18 -11.90
CA PHE A 166 -7.47 2.28 -12.07
C PHE A 166 -7.11 3.15 -13.27
N LYS A 167 -5.85 3.52 -13.41
CA LYS A 167 -5.34 4.36 -14.50
C LYS A 167 -5.50 3.71 -15.88
N LEU A 168 -5.30 2.39 -15.94
CA LEU A 168 -5.40 1.63 -17.20
C LEU A 168 -6.84 1.18 -17.53
N ASN A 169 -7.77 1.24 -16.57
CA ASN A 169 -9.09 0.65 -16.68
C ASN A 169 -10.23 1.58 -16.21
N GLU A 170 -10.08 2.90 -16.34
CA GLU A 170 -11.05 3.89 -15.82
C GLU A 170 -12.48 3.63 -16.29
N ASP A 171 -12.66 3.04 -17.49
CA ASP A 171 -13.95 2.75 -18.08
C ASP A 171 -14.66 1.51 -17.53
N GLN A 172 -13.96 0.66 -16.78
CA GLN A 172 -14.57 -0.53 -16.17
C GLN A 172 -15.62 -0.15 -15.13
N PRO A 173 -16.72 -0.90 -15.01
CA PRO A 173 -17.82 -0.59 -14.07
C PRO A 173 -17.33 -0.42 -12.62
N TYR A 174 -16.44 -1.28 -12.13
CA TYR A 174 -15.90 -1.17 -10.77
C TYR A 174 -15.10 0.12 -10.59
N CYS A 175 -14.30 0.52 -11.57
CA CYS A 175 -13.56 1.78 -11.54
C CYS A 175 -14.53 2.97 -11.50
N LYS A 176 -15.54 3.00 -12.36
CA LYS A 176 -16.53 4.10 -12.42
C LYS A 176 -17.38 4.23 -11.16
N PHE A 177 -17.88 3.11 -10.64
CA PHE A 177 -18.88 3.13 -9.57
C PHE A 177 -18.28 2.99 -8.16
N VAL A 178 -17.08 2.47 -8.01
CA VAL A 178 -16.45 2.23 -6.71
C VAL A 178 -15.20 3.08 -6.52
N ILE A 179 -14.21 2.98 -7.44
CA ILE A 179 -12.91 3.64 -7.25
C ILE A 179 -13.03 5.15 -7.48
N SER A 180 -13.57 5.60 -8.62
CA SER A 180 -13.66 7.03 -8.96
C SER A 180 -14.33 7.89 -7.89
N PRO A 181 -15.47 7.48 -7.28
CA PRO A 181 -16.07 8.25 -6.20
C PRO A 181 -15.17 8.37 -4.96
N LYS A 182 -14.43 7.30 -4.61
CA LYS A 182 -13.48 7.31 -3.48
C LYS A 182 -12.31 8.23 -3.75
N VAL A 183 -11.68 8.11 -4.93
CA VAL A 183 -10.56 8.95 -5.36
C VAL A 183 -10.97 10.43 -5.40
N ASN A 184 -12.12 10.75 -5.98
CA ASN A 184 -12.62 12.11 -6.06
C ASN A 184 -12.89 12.70 -4.67
N LYS A 185 -13.46 11.91 -3.75
CA LYS A 185 -13.65 12.32 -2.36
C LYS A 185 -12.30 12.58 -1.68
N ALA A 186 -11.35 11.64 -1.81
CA ALA A 186 -10.02 11.76 -1.23
C ALA A 186 -9.29 13.00 -1.76
N ARG A 187 -9.23 13.20 -3.09
CA ARG A 187 -8.60 14.37 -3.71
C ARG A 187 -9.23 15.69 -3.24
N LYS A 188 -10.54 15.74 -3.06
CA LYS A 188 -11.22 16.93 -2.53
C LYS A 188 -10.86 17.22 -1.07
N GLN A 189 -10.80 16.19 -0.22
CA GLN A 189 -10.47 16.33 1.20
C GLN A 189 -8.99 16.59 1.44
N LEU A 190 -8.14 16.01 0.62
CA LEU A 190 -6.69 15.96 0.74
C LEU A 190 -5.97 16.82 -0.31
N PHE A 191 -6.67 17.82 -0.89
CA PHE A 191 -6.18 18.61 -2.02
C PHE A 191 -4.80 19.23 -1.79
N LYS A 192 -4.42 19.49 -0.54
CA LYS A 192 -3.11 20.03 -0.14
C LYS A 192 -1.94 19.11 -0.49
N TYR A 193 -2.20 17.82 -0.70
CA TYR A 193 -1.19 16.81 -1.00
C TYR A 193 -1.02 16.55 -2.52
N TYR A 194 -2.00 16.92 -3.34
CA TYR A 194 -1.95 16.83 -4.81
C TYR A 194 -1.48 18.18 -5.43
#